data_71b49608d759d39f4a6a2a52af270111
#
_entry.id   71b49608d759d39f4a6a2a52af270111
#
_cell.length_a   1.000
_cell.length_b   1.000
_cell.length_c   1.000
_cell.angle_alpha   90.00
_cell.angle_beta   90.00
_cell.angle_gamma   90.00
#
_symmetry.space_group_name_H-M   'P 1'
#
loop_
_entity.id
_entity.type
_entity.pdbx_description
1 polymer ?
#
loop_
_entity_poly.entity_id
_entity_poly.type
_entity_poly.pdbx_seq_one_letter_code
_entity_poly.pdbx_strand_id
1 'polypeptide(L)'
;MTPEIWITLAAANFAAYLAPGQNMALVGAATARSGLPGGLSAVGGILMAEFVWTAAALGLTLTAREIDGNVMLALQVSGGTYLVWSGWKVLNSPPSPEVAVLGASGGCVRNASMGLWVGLANPLALVFFVSIFPSLVSAMAGETPFNLLAFCGTAVLVSSLAALAPYLAVSQVLVRAGQARRLNALSGGALLFVGLAAIAWTTL
;
A
#
# COMPACT_ATOMS: atom_id res chain seq x y z
N MET A 1 0.07 -19.15 12.36
CA MET A 1 0.52 -18.30 11.24
C MET A 1 1.15 -19.16 10.16
N THR A 2 0.64 -19.13 8.95
CA THR A 2 1.17 -19.95 7.85
C THR A 2 1.90 -19.09 6.82
N PRO A 3 2.92 -19.64 6.14
CA PRO A 3 3.63 -18.90 5.07
C PRO A 3 2.70 -18.44 3.95
N GLU A 4 1.64 -19.19 3.66
CA GLU A 4 0.66 -18.86 2.62
C GLU A 4 -0.07 -17.54 2.92
N ILE A 5 -0.47 -17.32 4.17
CA ILE A 5 -1.12 -16.06 4.60
C ILE A 5 -0.15 -14.89 4.44
N TRP A 6 1.11 -15.08 4.83
CA TRP A 6 2.14 -14.05 4.68
C TRP A 6 2.38 -13.70 3.21
N ILE A 7 2.55 -14.72 2.36
CA ILE A 7 2.77 -14.54 0.92
C ILE A 7 1.55 -13.87 0.27
N THR A 8 0.34 -14.26 0.65
CA THR A 8 -0.90 -13.68 0.12
C THR A 8 -1.00 -12.18 0.46
N LEU A 9 -0.74 -11.80 1.72
CA LEU A 9 -0.74 -10.40 2.14
C LEU A 9 0.36 -9.62 1.42
N ALA A 10 1.58 -10.16 1.36
CA ALA A 10 2.70 -9.51 0.70
C ALA A 10 2.46 -9.35 -0.80
N ALA A 11 1.91 -10.35 -1.48
CA ALA A 11 1.60 -10.29 -2.90
C ALA A 11 0.48 -9.27 -3.19
N ALA A 12 -0.57 -9.26 -2.39
CA ALA A 12 -1.66 -8.30 -2.52
C ALA A 12 -1.18 -6.86 -2.31
N ASN A 13 -0.37 -6.61 -1.28
CA ASN A 13 0.21 -5.30 -1.01
C ASN A 13 1.19 -4.87 -2.12
N PHE A 14 2.06 -5.78 -2.56
CA PHE A 14 2.97 -5.53 -3.68
C PHE A 14 2.20 -5.12 -4.95
N ALA A 15 1.14 -5.86 -5.29
CA ALA A 15 0.32 -5.59 -6.45
C ALA A 15 -0.40 -4.22 -6.36
N ALA A 16 -0.89 -3.86 -5.17
CA ALA A 16 -1.47 -2.54 -4.92
C ALA A 16 -0.45 -1.41 -5.11
N TYR A 17 0.81 -1.66 -4.73
CA TYR A 17 1.92 -0.71 -4.87
C TYR A 17 2.47 -0.59 -6.30
N LEU A 18 2.18 -1.51 -7.20
CA LEU A 18 2.61 -1.41 -8.60
C LEU A 18 1.94 -0.25 -9.36
N ALA A 19 0.83 0.29 -8.83
CA ALA A 19 0.22 1.49 -9.41
C ALA A 19 1.18 2.68 -9.34
N PRO A 20 1.55 3.29 -10.47
CA PRO A 20 2.30 4.51 -10.46
C PRO A 20 1.48 5.59 -9.74
N GLY A 21 1.93 5.96 -8.55
CA GLY A 21 1.25 6.89 -7.67
C GLY A 21 2.22 7.84 -6.99
N GLN A 22 1.69 8.61 -6.04
CA GLN A 22 2.43 9.65 -5.31
C GLN A 22 3.69 9.13 -4.61
N ASN A 23 3.68 7.90 -4.07
CA ASN A 23 4.85 7.31 -3.41
C ASN A 23 5.99 7.08 -4.38
N MET A 24 5.69 6.51 -5.55
CA MET A 24 6.67 6.27 -6.61
C MET A 24 7.21 7.56 -7.19
N ALA A 25 6.32 8.54 -7.44
CA ALA A 25 6.71 9.85 -7.92
C ALA A 25 7.67 10.55 -6.94
N LEU A 26 7.39 10.46 -5.63
CA LEU A 26 8.26 11.03 -4.59
C LEU A 26 9.63 10.34 -4.57
N VAL A 27 9.68 9.01 -4.56
CA VAL A 27 10.95 8.24 -4.55
C VAL A 27 11.77 8.58 -5.79
N GLY A 28 11.17 8.56 -6.98
CA GLY A 28 11.85 8.92 -8.23
C GLY A 28 12.39 10.37 -8.20
N ALA A 29 11.59 11.32 -7.76
CA ALA A 29 12.00 12.72 -7.65
C ALA A 29 13.12 12.93 -6.60
N ALA A 30 13.01 12.28 -5.44
CA ALA A 30 14.03 12.37 -4.39
C ALA A 30 15.36 11.75 -4.87
N THR A 31 15.30 10.60 -5.57
CA THR A 31 16.48 9.96 -6.16
C THR A 31 17.11 10.82 -7.25
N ALA A 32 16.30 11.40 -8.14
CA ALA A 32 16.80 12.26 -9.22
C ALA A 32 17.52 13.51 -8.72
N ARG A 33 17.07 14.08 -7.59
CA ARG A 33 17.59 15.34 -7.05
C ARG A 33 18.70 15.17 -6.03
N SER A 34 18.60 14.18 -5.18
CA SER A 34 19.47 13.96 -4.02
C SER A 34 20.25 12.65 -4.08
N GLY A 35 20.23 11.98 -5.25
CA GLY A 35 20.85 10.69 -5.43
C GLY A 35 20.18 9.56 -4.62
N LEU A 36 20.84 8.41 -4.59
CA LEU A 36 20.34 7.23 -3.86
C LEU A 36 20.04 7.49 -2.39
N PRO A 37 20.83 8.26 -1.61
CA PRO A 37 20.51 8.57 -0.22
C PRO A 37 19.18 9.32 -0.06
N GLY A 38 18.87 10.23 -0.99
CA GLY A 38 17.60 10.95 -1.00
C GLY A 38 16.41 10.05 -1.26
N GLY A 39 16.54 9.16 -2.24
CA GLY A 39 15.51 8.15 -2.54
C GLY A 39 15.27 7.18 -1.39
N LEU A 40 16.35 6.63 -0.81
CA LEU A 40 16.27 5.75 0.35
C LEU A 40 15.60 6.41 1.55
N SER A 41 15.89 7.70 1.78
CA SER A 41 15.25 8.46 2.85
C SER A 41 13.74 8.60 2.62
N ALA A 42 13.33 8.89 1.38
CA ALA A 42 11.90 8.96 1.02
C ALA A 42 11.22 7.60 1.20
N VAL A 43 11.85 6.50 0.75
CA VAL A 43 11.35 5.13 0.99
C VAL A 43 11.20 4.87 2.49
N GLY A 44 12.20 5.19 3.30
CA GLY A 44 12.13 5.03 4.76
C GLY A 44 10.93 5.73 5.38
N GLY A 45 10.64 6.96 4.95
CA GLY A 45 9.47 7.69 5.40
C GLY A 45 8.14 7.04 4.98
N ILE A 46 8.06 6.56 3.74
CA ILE A 46 6.88 5.82 3.24
C ILE A 46 6.66 4.54 4.04
N LEU A 47 7.72 3.76 4.30
CA LEU A 47 7.62 2.53 5.09
C LEU A 47 7.17 2.79 6.54
N MET A 48 7.58 3.91 7.14
CA MET A 48 7.05 4.33 8.44
C MET A 48 5.55 4.60 8.38
N ALA A 49 5.06 5.29 7.34
CA ALA A 49 3.63 5.51 7.15
C ALA A 49 2.86 4.19 6.96
N GLU A 50 3.41 3.26 6.19
CA GLU A 50 2.83 1.92 6.00
C GLU A 50 2.71 1.15 7.31
N PHE A 51 3.75 1.22 8.14
CA PHE A 51 3.71 0.59 9.46
C PHE A 51 2.64 1.23 10.36
N VAL A 52 2.50 2.55 10.34
CA VAL A 52 1.45 3.27 11.09
C VAL A 52 0.06 2.83 10.62
N TRP A 53 -0.18 2.78 9.30
CA TRP A 53 -1.46 2.33 8.76
C TRP A 53 -1.75 0.86 9.04
N THR A 54 -0.73 -0.01 8.98
CA THR A 54 -0.83 -1.42 9.36
C THR A 54 -1.26 -1.56 10.83
N ALA A 55 -0.61 -0.83 11.72
CA ALA A 55 -0.95 -0.86 13.15
C ALA A 55 -2.34 -0.29 13.42
N ALA A 56 -2.70 0.82 12.79
CA ALA A 56 -4.01 1.45 12.94
C ALA A 56 -5.14 0.55 12.43
N ALA A 57 -4.98 -0.02 11.24
CA ALA A 57 -5.98 -0.91 10.65
C ALA A 57 -6.12 -2.23 11.44
N LEU A 58 -5.01 -2.78 11.94
CA LEU A 58 -5.04 -3.96 12.80
C LEU A 58 -5.75 -3.66 14.12
N GLY A 59 -5.42 -2.53 14.78
CA GLY A 59 -6.10 -2.09 16.00
C GLY A 59 -7.59 -1.90 15.78
N LEU A 60 -7.99 -1.24 14.69
CA LEU A 60 -9.40 -1.06 14.33
C LEU A 60 -10.10 -2.42 14.11
N THR A 61 -9.46 -3.34 13.41
CA THR A 61 -10.00 -4.69 13.16
C THR A 61 -10.21 -5.47 14.44
N LEU A 62 -9.23 -5.47 15.35
CA LEU A 62 -9.33 -6.16 16.63
C LEU A 62 -10.44 -5.58 17.50
N THR A 63 -10.51 -4.25 17.58
CA THR A 63 -11.58 -3.57 18.35
C THR A 63 -12.96 -3.81 17.75
N ALA A 64 -13.10 -3.71 16.43
CA ALA A 64 -14.37 -3.96 15.75
C ALA A 64 -14.89 -5.40 15.97
N ARG A 65 -13.97 -6.38 16.01
CA ARG A 65 -14.32 -7.78 16.29
C ARG A 65 -14.88 -7.99 17.70
N GLU A 66 -14.40 -7.23 18.69
CA GLU A 66 -14.88 -7.29 20.08
C GLU A 66 -16.26 -6.63 20.26
N ILE A 67 -16.58 -5.63 19.42
CA ILE A 67 -17.81 -4.86 19.53
C ILE A 67 -18.98 -5.61 18.87
N ASP A 68 -18.92 -5.86 17.59
CA ASP A 68 -19.99 -6.50 16.80
C ASP A 68 -19.45 -7.03 15.46
N GLY A 69 -19.86 -8.24 15.09
CA GLY A 69 -19.55 -8.83 13.78
C GLY A 69 -20.05 -8.01 12.59
N ASN A 70 -21.17 -7.27 12.76
CA ASN A 70 -21.69 -6.39 11.72
C ASN A 70 -20.77 -5.20 11.44
N VAL A 71 -20.07 -4.67 12.44
CA VAL A 71 -19.06 -3.61 12.27
C VAL A 71 -17.90 -4.14 11.42
N MET A 72 -17.45 -5.36 11.70
CA MET A 72 -16.41 -6.02 10.92
C MET A 72 -16.83 -6.20 9.46
N LEU A 73 -18.03 -6.69 9.24
CA LEU A 73 -18.62 -6.85 7.91
C LEU A 73 -18.69 -5.50 7.17
N ALA A 74 -19.18 -4.46 7.83
CA ALA A 74 -19.29 -3.11 7.24
C ALA A 74 -17.91 -2.56 6.84
N LEU A 75 -16.89 -2.72 7.68
CA LEU A 75 -15.51 -2.32 7.36
C LEU A 75 -14.98 -3.06 6.12
N GLN A 76 -15.18 -4.36 6.06
CA GLN A 76 -14.69 -5.20 4.96
C GLN A 76 -15.40 -4.86 3.64
N VAL A 77 -16.73 -4.73 3.65
CA VAL A 77 -17.52 -4.41 2.45
C VAL A 77 -17.23 -2.98 1.96
N SER A 78 -17.19 -2.00 2.86
CA SER A 78 -16.91 -0.61 2.47
C SER A 78 -15.49 -0.45 1.92
N GLY A 79 -14.51 -1.07 2.57
CA GLY A 79 -13.13 -1.09 2.11
C GLY A 79 -12.98 -1.82 0.77
N GLY A 80 -13.56 -2.99 0.62
CA GLY A 80 -13.55 -3.74 -0.65
C GLY A 80 -14.20 -2.95 -1.78
N THR A 81 -15.33 -2.30 -1.53
CA THR A 81 -16.01 -1.43 -2.51
C THR A 81 -15.12 -0.26 -2.93
N TYR A 82 -14.43 0.37 -1.98
CA TYR A 82 -13.49 1.44 -2.29
C TYR A 82 -12.29 0.94 -3.12
N LEU A 83 -11.78 -0.26 -2.85
CA LEU A 83 -10.70 -0.86 -3.65
C LEU A 83 -11.16 -1.12 -5.10
N VAL A 84 -12.38 -1.64 -5.28
CA VAL A 84 -12.98 -1.83 -6.62
C VAL A 84 -13.08 -0.50 -7.35
N TRP A 85 -13.61 0.54 -6.71
CA TRP A 85 -13.71 1.88 -7.30
C TRP A 85 -12.33 2.46 -7.64
N SER A 86 -11.35 2.31 -6.73
CA SER A 86 -9.97 2.79 -6.94
C SER A 86 -9.31 2.05 -8.11
N GLY A 87 -9.46 0.73 -8.18
CA GLY A 87 -8.96 -0.09 -9.30
C GLY A 87 -9.55 0.34 -10.63
N TRP A 88 -10.87 0.58 -10.67
CA TRP A 88 -11.54 1.13 -11.84
C TRP A 88 -10.99 2.48 -12.28
N LYS A 89 -10.77 3.40 -11.32
CA LYS A 89 -10.14 4.71 -11.62
C LYS A 89 -8.74 4.55 -12.18
N VAL A 90 -7.91 3.68 -11.61
CA VAL A 90 -6.54 3.44 -12.10
C VAL A 90 -6.54 2.88 -13.51
N LEU A 91 -7.43 1.94 -13.84
CA LEU A 91 -7.55 1.36 -15.18
C LEU A 91 -7.94 2.41 -16.24
N ASN A 92 -8.78 3.37 -15.87
CA ASN A 92 -9.29 4.40 -16.79
C ASN A 92 -8.49 5.71 -16.72
N SER A 93 -7.45 5.79 -15.87
CA SER A 93 -6.60 6.98 -15.78
C SER A 93 -5.66 7.05 -16.99
N PRO A 94 -5.49 8.24 -17.59
CA PRO A 94 -4.47 8.43 -18.59
C PRO A 94 -3.10 8.15 -17.96
N PRO A 95 -2.14 7.61 -18.72
CA PRO A 95 -0.78 7.46 -18.25
C PRO A 95 -0.19 8.84 -17.97
N SER A 96 -0.23 9.28 -16.75
CA SER A 96 0.29 10.59 -16.34
C SER A 96 1.75 10.47 -15.97
N PRO A 97 2.65 11.17 -16.66
CA PRO A 97 4.01 11.40 -16.18
C PRO A 97 4.04 12.52 -15.12
N GLU A 98 2.96 12.75 -14.39
CA GLU A 98 2.96 13.70 -13.29
C GLU A 98 3.81 13.19 -12.13
N VAL A 99 5.12 13.23 -12.36
CA VAL A 99 6.04 13.60 -11.30
C VAL A 99 5.69 15.05 -10.96
N ALA A 100 4.64 15.25 -10.18
CA ALA A 100 4.44 16.53 -9.56
C ALA A 100 5.79 16.90 -8.94
N VAL A 101 6.36 17.99 -9.41
CA VAL A 101 7.62 18.51 -8.93
C VAL A 101 7.37 18.97 -7.49
N LEU A 102 7.30 18.00 -6.57
CA LEU A 102 7.35 18.24 -5.14
C LEU A 102 8.74 18.85 -4.91
N GLY A 103 8.77 20.18 -4.95
CA GLY A 103 9.99 20.94 -4.87
C GLY A 103 10.74 20.59 -3.62
N ALA A 104 11.94 20.07 -3.78
CA ALA A 104 13.00 20.32 -2.83
C ALA A 104 14.29 19.58 -3.14
N SER A 105 15.33 20.31 -3.36
CA SER A 105 16.67 19.98 -2.91
C SER A 105 16.64 20.03 -1.38
N GLY A 106 16.41 18.90 -0.72
CA GLY A 106 16.37 18.78 0.74
C GLY A 106 17.23 17.60 1.18
N GLY A 107 17.88 17.71 2.34
CA GLY A 107 18.63 16.64 2.95
C GLY A 107 17.76 15.40 3.26
N CYS A 108 18.39 14.31 3.70
CA CYS A 108 17.75 13.02 3.98
C CYS A 108 16.53 13.15 4.92
N VAL A 109 16.62 13.98 5.96
CA VAL A 109 15.52 14.21 6.92
C VAL A 109 14.28 14.78 6.22
N ARG A 110 14.46 15.73 5.30
CA ARG A 110 13.33 16.30 4.56
C ARG A 110 12.68 15.28 3.62
N ASN A 111 13.47 14.49 2.92
CA ASN A 111 12.94 13.45 2.05
C ASN A 111 12.20 12.37 2.86
N ALA A 112 12.71 11.99 4.02
CA ALA A 112 12.03 11.06 4.94
C ALA A 112 10.71 11.65 5.48
N SER A 113 10.71 12.91 5.92
CA SER A 113 9.46 13.56 6.36
C SER A 113 8.44 13.66 5.23
N MET A 114 8.87 13.98 4.02
CA MET A 114 7.96 14.02 2.86
C MET A 114 7.41 12.61 2.57
N GLY A 115 8.25 11.56 2.65
CA GLY A 115 7.81 10.18 2.50
C GLY A 115 6.75 9.79 3.53
N LEU A 116 6.98 10.15 4.79
CA LEU A 116 6.03 9.92 5.87
C LEU A 116 4.69 10.63 5.62
N TRP A 117 4.72 11.93 5.33
CA TRP A 117 3.49 12.69 5.10
C TRP A 117 2.73 12.25 3.86
N VAL A 118 3.42 11.97 2.75
CA VAL A 118 2.79 11.46 1.52
C VAL A 118 2.18 10.09 1.75
N GLY A 119 2.88 9.20 2.48
CA GLY A 119 2.36 7.89 2.84
C GLY A 119 1.15 7.97 3.79
N LEU A 120 1.20 8.83 4.82
CA LEU A 120 0.07 9.05 5.74
C LEU A 120 -1.13 9.71 5.06
N ALA A 121 -0.89 10.59 4.10
CA ALA A 121 -1.95 11.22 3.32
C ALA A 121 -2.59 10.27 2.29
N ASN A 122 -2.06 9.05 2.12
CA ASN A 122 -2.58 8.07 1.17
C ASN A 122 -3.74 7.26 1.77
N PRO A 123 -5.00 7.60 1.48
CA PRO A 123 -6.14 6.89 2.05
C PRO A 123 -6.25 5.45 1.54
N LEU A 124 -5.64 5.15 0.38
CA LEU A 124 -5.69 3.81 -0.21
C LEU A 124 -5.00 2.76 0.68
N ALA A 125 -3.92 3.14 1.38
CA ALA A 125 -3.23 2.24 2.29
C ALA A 125 -4.14 1.80 3.45
N LEU A 126 -4.78 2.77 4.15
CA LEU A 126 -5.71 2.44 5.23
C LEU A 126 -6.84 1.54 4.75
N VAL A 127 -7.49 1.93 3.64
CA VAL A 127 -8.65 1.20 3.12
C VAL A 127 -8.25 -0.20 2.66
N PHE A 128 -7.08 -0.36 2.05
CA PHE A 128 -6.54 -1.66 1.67
C PHE A 128 -6.43 -2.60 2.89
N PHE A 129 -5.81 -2.13 3.99
CA PHE A 129 -5.64 -2.95 5.17
C PHE A 129 -6.95 -3.24 5.89
N VAL A 130 -7.84 -2.27 6.03
CA VAL A 130 -9.16 -2.45 6.61
C VAL A 130 -10.01 -3.45 5.81
N SER A 131 -9.82 -3.55 4.51
CA SER A 131 -10.52 -4.54 3.67
C SER A 131 -10.02 -5.97 3.86
N ILE A 132 -8.72 -6.17 4.10
CA ILE A 132 -8.08 -7.49 4.13
C ILE A 132 -7.94 -8.03 5.55
N PHE A 133 -7.63 -7.20 6.53
CA PHE A 133 -7.33 -7.63 7.89
C PHE A 133 -8.46 -8.38 8.59
N PRO A 134 -9.75 -8.07 8.39
CA PRO A 134 -10.81 -8.88 8.98
C PRO A 134 -10.68 -10.37 8.68
N SER A 135 -10.44 -10.73 7.43
CA SER A 135 -10.26 -12.11 6.99
C SER A 135 -8.97 -12.72 7.57
N LEU A 136 -7.88 -11.96 7.53
CA LEU A 136 -6.57 -12.41 8.03
C LEU A 136 -6.57 -12.64 9.54
N VAL A 137 -7.15 -11.73 10.32
CA VAL A 137 -7.25 -11.85 11.78
C VAL A 137 -8.13 -13.05 12.16
N SER A 138 -9.20 -13.29 11.40
CA SER A 138 -10.05 -14.49 11.62
C SER A 138 -9.29 -15.79 11.34
N ALA A 139 -8.48 -15.83 10.27
CA ALA A 139 -7.66 -16.99 9.94
C ALA A 139 -6.50 -17.21 10.93
N MET A 140 -6.11 -16.18 11.68
CA MET A 140 -5.05 -16.22 12.69
C MET A 140 -5.60 -16.12 14.12
N ALA A 141 -6.80 -16.67 14.35
CA ALA A 141 -7.44 -16.64 15.66
C ALA A 141 -6.55 -17.31 16.74
N GLY A 142 -6.43 -16.66 17.89
CA GLY A 142 -5.59 -17.14 19.00
C GLY A 142 -4.19 -16.53 19.05
N GLU A 143 -3.76 -15.80 18.03
CA GLU A 143 -2.49 -15.07 18.05
C GLU A 143 -2.59 -13.77 18.87
N THR A 144 -1.47 -13.38 19.48
CA THR A 144 -1.41 -12.11 20.23
C THR A 144 -1.40 -10.92 19.26
N PRO A 145 -1.90 -9.74 19.69
CA PRO A 145 -1.80 -8.52 18.88
C PRO A 145 -0.38 -8.18 18.42
N PHE A 146 0.62 -8.45 19.27
CA PHE A 146 2.03 -8.24 18.92
C PHE A 146 2.48 -9.17 17.78
N ASN A 147 2.15 -10.46 17.86
CA ASN A 147 2.48 -11.43 16.82
C ASN A 147 1.78 -11.07 15.49
N LEU A 148 0.51 -10.65 15.54
CA LEU A 148 -0.23 -10.20 14.37
C LEU A 148 0.42 -8.98 13.73
N LEU A 149 0.81 -7.99 14.53
CA LEU A 149 1.49 -6.79 14.04
C LEU A 149 2.85 -7.11 13.43
N ALA A 150 3.64 -7.97 14.08
CA ALA A 150 4.94 -8.38 13.55
C ALA A 150 4.80 -9.13 12.22
N PHE A 151 3.84 -10.03 12.12
CA PHE A 151 3.58 -10.84 10.93
C PHE A 151 3.06 -9.98 9.76
N CYS A 152 2.01 -9.20 9.98
CA CYS A 152 1.46 -8.31 8.96
C CYS A 152 2.44 -7.19 8.60
N GLY A 153 3.08 -6.59 9.60
CA GLY A 153 4.05 -5.52 9.40
C GLY A 153 5.24 -5.97 8.55
N THR A 154 5.81 -7.16 8.82
CA THR A 154 6.91 -7.67 7.99
C THR A 154 6.48 -7.94 6.55
N ALA A 155 5.30 -8.52 6.34
CA ALA A 155 4.77 -8.76 4.99
C ALA A 155 4.59 -7.45 4.21
N VAL A 156 3.99 -6.44 4.84
CA VAL A 156 3.74 -5.13 4.25
C VAL A 156 5.07 -4.41 3.97
N LEU A 157 5.96 -4.31 4.94
CA LEU A 157 7.23 -3.60 4.77
C LEU A 157 8.12 -4.23 3.69
N VAL A 158 8.24 -5.56 3.67
CA VAL A 158 9.03 -6.26 2.66
C VAL A 158 8.46 -6.07 1.26
N SER A 159 7.14 -6.20 1.11
CA SER A 159 6.50 -6.05 -0.20
C SER A 159 6.49 -4.59 -0.69
N SER A 160 6.29 -3.62 0.20
CA SER A 160 6.38 -2.19 -0.15
C SER A 160 7.80 -1.80 -0.54
N LEU A 161 8.82 -2.29 0.19
CA LEU A 161 10.22 -2.07 -0.17
C LEU A 161 10.54 -2.67 -1.54
N ALA A 162 10.10 -3.91 -1.79
CA ALA A 162 10.29 -4.57 -3.09
C ALA A 162 9.63 -3.80 -4.24
N ALA A 163 8.42 -3.25 -4.02
CA ALA A 163 7.71 -2.47 -5.03
C ALA A 163 8.33 -1.10 -5.28
N LEU A 164 8.95 -0.48 -4.27
CA LEU A 164 9.58 0.85 -4.38
C LEU A 164 11.03 0.78 -4.85
N ALA A 165 11.73 -0.35 -4.64
CA ALA A 165 13.15 -0.51 -4.99
C ALA A 165 13.48 -0.17 -6.46
N PRO A 166 12.71 -0.57 -7.48
CA PRO A 166 12.98 -0.20 -8.87
C PRO A 166 13.04 1.31 -9.10
N TYR A 167 12.31 2.11 -8.34
CA TYR A 167 12.28 3.57 -8.48
C TYR A 167 13.52 4.26 -7.92
N LEU A 168 14.29 3.57 -7.09
CA LEU A 168 15.63 4.01 -6.65
C LEU A 168 16.67 3.90 -7.79
N ALA A 169 16.54 2.87 -8.63
CA ALA A 169 17.47 2.65 -9.74
C ALA A 169 17.16 3.50 -10.97
N VAL A 170 15.93 3.99 -11.09
CA VAL A 170 15.38 4.48 -12.35
C VAL A 170 14.95 5.94 -12.26
N SER A 171 15.84 6.78 -11.75
CA SER A 171 15.56 8.21 -11.59
C SER A 171 15.38 8.99 -12.90
N GLN A 172 15.65 8.42 -14.07
CA GLN A 172 15.68 9.20 -15.32
C GLN A 172 15.06 8.51 -16.57
N VAL A 173 14.67 7.26 -16.52
CA VAL A 173 14.34 6.52 -17.76
C VAL A 173 12.90 6.06 -17.86
N LEU A 174 12.11 6.08 -16.81
CA LEU A 174 10.91 5.30 -16.76
C LEU A 174 9.60 6.06 -16.55
N VAL A 175 9.17 6.83 -17.48
CA VAL A 175 7.77 6.66 -17.87
C VAL A 175 7.65 6.88 -19.38
N ARG A 176 8.13 5.93 -20.14
CA ARG A 176 7.64 5.81 -21.52
C ARG A 176 6.15 5.48 -21.41
N ALA A 177 5.30 6.27 -22.05
CA ALA A 177 3.83 6.17 -21.95
C ALA A 177 3.26 4.73 -22.07
N GLY A 178 3.93 3.84 -22.82
CA GLY A 178 3.54 2.45 -22.95
C GLY A 178 3.73 1.58 -21.71
N GLN A 179 4.70 1.88 -20.85
CA GLN A 179 4.92 1.14 -19.60
C GLN A 179 3.95 1.60 -18.51
N ALA A 180 3.67 2.91 -18.43
CA ALA A 180 2.68 3.45 -17.50
C ALA A 180 1.30 2.84 -17.70
N ARG A 181 0.87 2.63 -18.95
CA ARG A 181 -0.41 1.99 -19.24
C ARG A 181 -0.48 0.53 -18.79
N ARG A 182 0.63 -0.23 -18.96
CA ARG A 182 0.71 -1.61 -18.49
C ARG A 182 0.71 -1.68 -16.95
N LEU A 183 1.43 -0.78 -16.31
CA LEU A 183 1.44 -0.69 -14.84
C LEU A 183 0.05 -0.33 -14.29
N ASN A 184 -0.64 0.64 -14.90
CA ASN A 184 -2.03 0.96 -14.54
C ASN A 184 -2.96 -0.24 -14.72
N ALA A 185 -2.81 -1.01 -15.80
CA ALA A 185 -3.64 -2.20 -16.04
C ALA A 185 -3.40 -3.29 -14.97
N LEU A 186 -2.14 -3.58 -14.65
CA LEU A 186 -1.79 -4.56 -13.63
C LEU A 186 -2.28 -4.14 -12.24
N SER A 187 -2.03 -2.92 -11.85
CA SER A 187 -2.38 -2.41 -10.53
C SER A 187 -3.88 -2.21 -10.35
N GLY A 188 -4.53 -1.61 -11.35
CA GLY A 188 -5.97 -1.43 -11.32
C GLY A 188 -6.69 -2.78 -11.31
N GLY A 189 -6.21 -3.75 -12.10
CA GLY A 189 -6.69 -5.14 -12.07
C GLY A 189 -6.47 -5.81 -10.72
N ALA A 190 -5.31 -5.63 -10.10
CA ALA A 190 -5.02 -6.16 -8.76
C ALA A 190 -5.93 -5.56 -7.69
N LEU A 191 -6.13 -4.24 -7.70
CA LEU A 191 -7.05 -3.57 -6.75
C LEU A 191 -8.49 -4.04 -6.92
N LEU A 192 -8.96 -4.21 -8.16
CA LEU A 192 -10.28 -4.79 -8.45
C LEU A 192 -10.39 -6.20 -7.89
N PHE A 193 -9.40 -7.05 -8.17
CA PHE A 193 -9.39 -8.44 -7.69
C PHE A 193 -9.41 -8.51 -6.16
N VAL A 194 -8.53 -7.76 -5.49
CA VAL A 194 -8.46 -7.72 -4.03
C VAL A 194 -9.76 -7.19 -3.43
N GLY A 195 -10.32 -6.12 -3.99
CA GLY A 195 -11.59 -5.57 -3.52
C GLY A 195 -12.76 -6.53 -3.67
N LEU A 196 -12.87 -7.20 -4.81
CA LEU A 196 -13.89 -8.22 -5.04
C LEU A 196 -13.70 -9.45 -4.14
N ALA A 197 -12.45 -9.90 -3.96
CA ALA A 197 -12.14 -11.00 -3.06
C ALA A 197 -12.49 -10.65 -1.61
N ALA A 198 -12.19 -9.43 -1.15
CA ALA A 198 -12.55 -8.96 0.18
C ALA A 198 -14.07 -8.98 0.40
N ILE A 199 -14.86 -8.55 -0.59
CA ILE A 199 -16.32 -8.59 -0.53
C ILE A 199 -16.82 -10.04 -0.57
N ALA A 200 -16.33 -10.87 -1.49
CA ALA A 200 -16.76 -12.25 -1.61
C ALA A 200 -16.49 -13.08 -0.35
N TRP A 201 -15.40 -12.78 0.36
CA TRP A 201 -15.07 -13.46 1.63
C TRP A 201 -16.08 -13.21 2.75
N THR A 202 -16.92 -12.18 2.64
CA THR A 202 -17.98 -11.91 3.61
C THR A 202 -19.18 -12.85 3.47
N THR A 203 -19.27 -13.56 2.37
CA THR A 203 -20.40 -14.44 2.05
C THR A 203 -20.08 -15.94 2.25
N LEU A 204 -18.83 -16.27 2.60
CA LEU A 204 -18.35 -17.62 2.90
C LEU A 204 -18.20 -17.81 4.40
#